data_f02be0d1da59f8a1e486219d082842e2
#
_entry.id   f02be0d1da59f8a1e486219d082842e2
#
_cell.length_a   1.000
_cell.length_b   1.000
_cell.length_c   1.000
_cell.angle_alpha   90.00
_cell.angle_beta   90.00
_cell.angle_gamma   90.00
#
_symmetry.space_group_name_H-M   'P 1'
#
loop_
_entity.id
_entity.type
_entity.pdbx_description
1 polymer ?
#
loop_
_entity_poly.entity_id
_entity_poly.type
_entity_poly.pdbx_seq_one_letter_code
_entity_poly.pdbx_strand_id
1 'polypeptide(L)'
;FTASNINCPEDCLPLQDTPYERLEFLGDSILGYIIAKYMYLRYPDQPEGFLSKMRTKIVNGKMLGFLSSKIGFGKFAIISKQIEEINGRSNYKIMEDIFESFVGALYIDSNDINIVELWIINIIEKYIDFVDLIMKNTNYKDALITYMQNRYQDTPKFFETNVSHNN
;
A
#
# COMPACT_ATOMS: atom_id res chain seq x y z
N PHE A 1 0.53 -13.33 -19.05
CA PHE A 1 -0.85 -13.82 -19.23
C PHE A 1 -1.06 -14.15 -20.71
N THR A 2 -1.54 -15.35 -21.03
CA THR A 2 -1.94 -15.69 -22.40
C THR A 2 -3.32 -15.08 -22.68
N ALA A 3 -3.53 -14.58 -23.89
CA ALA A 3 -4.78 -13.91 -24.29
C ALA A 3 -6.07 -14.71 -24.02
N SER A 4 -5.96 -16.04 -23.93
CA SER A 4 -7.08 -16.96 -23.65
C SER A 4 -7.62 -16.91 -22.20
N ASN A 5 -6.89 -16.28 -21.26
CA ASN A 5 -7.21 -16.27 -19.83
C ASN A 5 -7.65 -14.89 -19.32
N ILE A 6 -7.89 -13.93 -20.21
CA ILE A 6 -8.18 -12.56 -19.84
C ILE A 6 -9.67 -12.27 -20.08
N ASN A 7 -10.32 -11.73 -19.06
CA ASN A 7 -11.67 -11.21 -19.17
C ASN A 7 -11.60 -9.73 -19.57
N CYS A 8 -11.62 -9.47 -20.88
CA CYS A 8 -11.57 -8.14 -21.44
C CYS A 8 -12.94 -7.74 -21.97
N PRO A 9 -13.50 -6.58 -21.62
CA PRO A 9 -14.66 -6.03 -22.30
C PRO A 9 -14.41 -5.86 -23.81
N GLU A 10 -15.46 -5.90 -24.63
CA GLU A 10 -15.34 -5.83 -26.10
C GLU A 10 -14.60 -4.58 -26.61
N ASP A 11 -14.58 -3.49 -25.83
CA ASP A 11 -13.92 -2.22 -26.15
C ASP A 11 -12.53 -2.05 -25.49
N CYS A 12 -11.91 -3.12 -25.03
CA CYS A 12 -10.59 -3.06 -24.41
C CYS A 12 -9.49 -2.64 -25.39
N LEU A 13 -8.57 -1.80 -24.91
CA LEU A 13 -7.31 -1.57 -25.58
C LEU A 13 -6.55 -2.89 -25.79
N PRO A 14 -5.71 -3.01 -26.85
CA PRO A 14 -4.93 -4.22 -27.08
C PRO A 14 -4.13 -4.58 -25.83
N LEU A 15 -4.15 -5.87 -25.49
CA LEU A 15 -3.38 -6.38 -24.38
C LEU A 15 -1.91 -6.07 -24.56
N GLN A 16 -1.29 -5.54 -23.52
CA GLN A 16 0.15 -5.32 -23.53
C GLN A 16 0.86 -6.67 -23.34
N ASP A 17 1.87 -6.91 -24.15
CA ASP A 17 2.72 -8.10 -24.04
C ASP A 17 3.62 -8.08 -22.80
N THR A 18 3.72 -6.93 -22.14
CA THR A 18 4.60 -6.71 -20.99
C THR A 18 3.81 -6.82 -19.69
N PRO A 19 4.20 -7.69 -18.77
CA PRO A 19 3.56 -7.82 -17.48
C PRO A 19 3.73 -6.56 -16.63
N TYR A 20 2.72 -6.24 -15.81
CA TYR A 20 2.67 -5.02 -15.01
C TYR A 20 3.64 -5.03 -13.81
N GLU A 21 4.23 -6.16 -13.46
CA GLU A 21 5.13 -6.33 -12.31
C GLU A 21 6.35 -5.40 -12.38
N ARG A 22 6.81 -5.06 -13.58
CA ARG A 22 7.89 -4.09 -13.74
C ARG A 22 7.47 -2.66 -13.38
N LEU A 23 6.23 -2.31 -13.68
CA LEU A 23 5.65 -1.02 -13.29
C LEU A 23 5.37 -0.98 -11.80
N GLU A 24 4.88 -2.08 -11.22
CA GLU A 24 4.70 -2.28 -9.77
C GLU A 24 6.02 -2.04 -9.04
N PHE A 25 7.09 -2.73 -9.44
CA PHE A 25 8.43 -2.56 -8.84
C PHE A 25 8.92 -1.11 -8.87
N LEU A 26 8.74 -0.42 -9.99
CA LEU A 26 9.11 0.99 -10.12
C LEU A 26 8.21 1.88 -9.26
N GLY A 27 6.91 1.63 -9.30
CA GLY A 27 5.92 2.40 -8.59
C GLY A 27 6.06 2.30 -7.07
N ASP A 28 6.34 1.11 -6.52
CA ASP A 28 6.64 0.92 -5.10
C ASP A 28 7.82 1.81 -4.66
N SER A 29 8.91 1.80 -5.42
CA SER A 29 10.09 2.61 -5.13
C SER A 29 9.79 4.11 -5.15
N ILE A 30 9.03 4.58 -6.13
CA ILE A 30 8.61 5.98 -6.26
C ILE A 30 7.68 6.36 -5.12
N LEU A 31 6.70 5.52 -4.81
CA LEU A 31 5.76 5.72 -3.71
C LEU A 31 6.49 5.83 -2.38
N GLY A 32 7.41 4.90 -2.12
CA GLY A 32 8.25 4.91 -0.91
C GLY A 32 9.05 6.20 -0.76
N TYR A 33 9.64 6.70 -1.84
CA TYR A 33 10.36 7.98 -1.86
C TYR A 33 9.43 9.18 -1.58
N ILE A 34 8.32 9.27 -2.30
CA ILE A 34 7.38 10.41 -2.17
C ILE A 34 6.81 10.48 -0.76
N ILE A 35 6.39 9.34 -0.19
CA ILE A 35 5.85 9.30 1.16
C ILE A 35 6.91 9.62 2.20
N ALA A 36 8.15 9.15 2.03
CA ALA A 36 9.24 9.50 2.93
C ALA A 36 9.51 11.01 2.92
N LYS A 37 9.61 11.63 1.74
CA LYS A 37 9.78 13.08 1.57
C LYS A 37 8.61 13.85 2.20
N TYR A 38 7.37 13.42 1.93
CA TYR A 38 6.18 14.05 2.47
C TYR A 38 6.13 13.98 4.00
N MET A 39 6.43 12.83 4.62
CA MET A 39 6.49 12.70 6.08
C MET A 39 7.58 13.57 6.69
N TYR A 40 8.76 13.62 6.06
CA TYR A 40 9.87 14.44 6.51
C TYR A 40 9.52 15.94 6.54
N LEU A 41 8.86 16.43 5.51
CA LEU A 41 8.45 17.84 5.42
C LEU A 41 7.26 18.19 6.33
N ARG A 42 6.31 17.25 6.49
CA ARG A 42 5.11 17.47 7.29
C ARG A 42 5.38 17.46 8.80
N TYR A 43 6.36 16.70 9.24
CA TYR A 43 6.67 16.48 10.65
C TYR A 43 8.16 16.77 10.97
N PRO A 44 8.61 18.04 10.84
CA PRO A 44 10.03 18.39 10.94
C PRO A 44 10.65 18.11 12.33
N ASP A 45 9.82 18.14 13.38
CA ASP A 45 10.29 17.95 14.76
C ASP A 45 10.21 16.50 15.26
N GLN A 46 9.76 15.58 14.38
CA GLN A 46 9.60 14.17 14.78
C GLN A 46 10.85 13.33 14.47
N PRO A 47 11.19 12.39 15.36
CA PRO A 47 12.34 11.51 15.14
C PRO A 47 12.11 10.51 14.00
N GLU A 48 13.22 9.98 13.47
CA GLU A 48 13.23 9.01 12.36
C GLU A 48 12.26 7.83 12.59
N GLY A 49 12.24 7.27 13.81
CA GLY A 49 11.35 6.14 14.14
C GLY A 49 9.85 6.46 13.99
N PHE A 50 9.44 7.70 14.26
CA PHE A 50 8.07 8.14 13.97
C PHE A 50 7.82 8.22 12.46
N LEU A 51 8.73 8.83 11.71
CA LEU A 51 8.61 8.98 10.26
C LEU A 51 8.54 7.64 9.55
N SER A 52 9.42 6.71 9.91
CA SER A 52 9.43 5.34 9.37
C SER A 52 8.16 4.58 9.69
N LYS A 53 7.64 4.69 10.92
CA LYS A 53 6.39 4.07 11.32
C LYS A 53 5.20 4.63 10.53
N MET A 54 5.14 5.95 10.34
CA MET A 54 4.08 6.60 9.56
C MET A 54 4.14 6.19 8.10
N ARG A 55 5.34 6.18 7.49
CA ARG A 55 5.54 5.69 6.13
C ARG A 55 4.98 4.27 5.98
N THR A 56 5.39 3.34 6.85
CA THR A 56 4.92 1.94 6.82
C THR A 56 3.40 1.83 6.94
N LYS A 57 2.75 2.68 7.72
CA LYS A 57 1.28 2.71 7.83
C LYS A 57 0.58 3.17 6.55
N ILE A 58 1.24 4.00 5.75
CA ILE A 58 0.67 4.55 4.50
C ILE A 58 0.94 3.62 3.32
N VAL A 59 2.17 3.08 3.20
CA VAL A 59 2.57 2.25 2.05
C VAL A 59 2.35 0.74 2.26
N ASN A 60 1.58 0.33 3.27
CA ASN A 60 1.25 -1.09 3.41
C ASN A 60 0.09 -1.49 2.50
N GLY A 61 0.04 -2.77 2.14
CA GLY A 61 -0.92 -3.32 1.20
C GLY A 61 -2.39 -3.08 1.56
N LYS A 62 -2.75 -3.08 2.85
CA LYS A 62 -4.13 -2.77 3.26
C LYS A 62 -4.50 -1.33 2.95
N MET A 63 -3.59 -0.39 3.19
CA MET A 63 -3.83 1.03 2.93
C MET A 63 -3.84 1.31 1.43
N LEU A 64 -2.86 0.79 0.67
CA LEU A 64 -2.83 0.97 -0.78
C LEU A 64 -4.03 0.32 -1.47
N GLY A 65 -4.41 -0.89 -1.06
CA GLY A 65 -5.63 -1.53 -1.54
C GLY A 65 -6.90 -0.75 -1.19
N PHE A 66 -6.97 -0.16 0.00
CA PHE A 66 -8.07 0.75 0.37
C PHE A 66 -8.11 1.98 -0.52
N LEU A 67 -6.98 2.68 -0.71
CA LEU A 67 -6.88 3.86 -1.59
C LEU A 67 -7.27 3.52 -3.03
N SER A 68 -6.74 2.43 -3.57
CA SER A 68 -7.06 1.90 -4.90
C SER A 68 -8.57 1.68 -5.07
N SER A 69 -9.21 1.09 -4.06
CA SER A 69 -10.67 0.89 -4.06
C SER A 69 -11.43 2.22 -4.00
N LYS A 70 -10.97 3.19 -3.20
CA LYS A 70 -11.62 4.52 -3.08
C LYS A 70 -11.59 5.32 -4.36
N ILE A 71 -10.51 5.21 -5.14
CA ILE A 71 -10.39 5.88 -6.45
C ILE A 71 -10.97 5.08 -7.60
N GLY A 72 -11.46 3.85 -7.33
CA GLY A 72 -12.21 3.05 -8.28
C GLY A 72 -11.36 2.26 -9.28
N PHE A 73 -10.08 2.01 -8.99
CA PHE A 73 -9.17 1.29 -9.89
C PHE A 73 -9.63 -0.12 -10.24
N GLY A 74 -10.35 -0.79 -9.35
CA GLY A 74 -10.90 -2.11 -9.64
C GLY A 74 -11.78 -2.19 -10.89
N LYS A 75 -12.37 -1.07 -11.33
CA LYS A 75 -13.18 -1.02 -12.56
C LYS A 75 -12.35 -1.09 -13.84
N PHE A 76 -11.10 -0.64 -13.78
CA PHE A 76 -10.20 -0.53 -14.91
C PHE A 76 -9.14 -1.63 -14.94
N ALA A 77 -9.04 -2.39 -13.85
CA ALA A 77 -8.06 -3.47 -13.74
C ALA A 77 -8.36 -4.60 -14.71
N ILE A 78 -7.39 -4.98 -15.50
CA ILE A 78 -7.43 -6.18 -16.33
C ILE A 78 -6.84 -7.32 -15.51
N ILE A 79 -7.69 -8.26 -15.11
CA ILE A 79 -7.32 -9.42 -14.32
C ILE A 79 -7.70 -10.72 -15.05
N SER A 80 -7.07 -11.83 -14.69
CA SER A 80 -7.41 -13.11 -15.29
C SER A 80 -8.83 -13.54 -14.90
N LYS A 81 -9.46 -14.34 -15.76
CA LYS A 81 -10.80 -14.87 -15.52
C LYS A 81 -10.89 -15.65 -14.20
N GLN A 82 -9.87 -16.43 -13.87
CA GLN A 82 -9.77 -17.18 -12.61
C GLN A 82 -9.77 -16.25 -11.38
N ILE A 83 -9.06 -15.14 -11.46
CA ILE A 83 -9.02 -14.12 -10.39
C ILE A 83 -10.37 -13.41 -10.29
N GLU A 84 -11.04 -13.15 -11.40
CA GLU A 84 -12.40 -12.57 -11.42
C GLU A 84 -13.40 -13.49 -10.71
N GLU A 85 -13.37 -14.80 -11.00
CA GLU A 85 -14.28 -15.79 -10.42
C GLU A 85 -14.18 -15.90 -8.89
N ILE A 86 -13.01 -15.64 -8.33
CA ILE A 86 -12.80 -15.61 -6.87
C ILE A 86 -12.94 -14.20 -6.26
N ASN A 87 -13.59 -13.27 -6.99
CA ASN A 87 -13.79 -11.89 -6.56
C ASN A 87 -12.46 -11.12 -6.30
N GLY A 88 -11.46 -11.35 -7.15
CA GLY A 88 -10.11 -10.78 -7.01
C GLY A 88 -10.06 -9.26 -6.97
N ARG A 89 -11.06 -8.55 -7.55
CA ARG A 89 -11.17 -7.07 -7.46
C ARG A 89 -11.40 -6.57 -6.04
N SER A 90 -11.77 -7.43 -5.09
CA SER A 90 -11.88 -7.11 -3.67
C SER A 90 -10.64 -7.52 -2.86
N ASN A 91 -9.65 -8.14 -3.51
CA ASN A 91 -8.41 -8.56 -2.85
C ASN A 91 -7.47 -7.38 -2.69
N TYR A 92 -7.11 -7.07 -1.44
CA TYR A 92 -6.22 -5.94 -1.14
C TYR A 92 -4.84 -6.05 -1.81
N LYS A 93 -4.29 -7.26 -1.95
CA LYS A 93 -2.98 -7.43 -2.60
C LYS A 93 -3.05 -7.07 -4.08
N ILE A 94 -4.08 -7.52 -4.80
CA ILE A 94 -4.28 -7.18 -6.21
C ILE A 94 -4.50 -5.67 -6.36
N MET A 95 -5.26 -5.07 -5.46
CA MET A 95 -5.52 -3.63 -5.50
C MET A 95 -4.30 -2.79 -5.13
N GLU A 96 -3.41 -3.29 -4.27
CA GLU A 96 -2.08 -2.74 -3.98
C GLU A 96 -1.22 -2.74 -5.26
N ASP A 97 -1.05 -3.91 -5.88
CA ASP A 97 -0.23 -4.09 -7.09
C ASP A 97 -0.70 -3.16 -8.23
N ILE A 98 -2.03 -2.98 -8.38
CA ILE A 98 -2.62 -2.05 -9.34
C ILE A 98 -2.26 -0.60 -9.01
N PHE A 99 -2.31 -0.21 -7.73
CA PHE A 99 -1.96 1.15 -7.31
C PHE A 99 -0.51 1.46 -7.61
N GLU A 100 0.40 0.57 -7.23
CA GLU A 100 1.82 0.71 -7.48
C GLU A 100 2.14 0.72 -8.96
N SER A 101 1.56 -0.20 -9.73
CA SER A 101 1.73 -0.23 -11.20
C SER A 101 1.26 1.05 -11.87
N PHE A 102 0.16 1.64 -11.39
CA PHE A 102 -0.33 2.92 -11.90
C PHE A 102 0.65 4.06 -11.58
N VAL A 103 1.22 4.09 -10.38
CA VAL A 103 2.26 5.08 -10.00
C VAL A 103 3.46 4.97 -10.94
N GLY A 104 3.94 3.75 -11.20
CA GLY A 104 5.02 3.50 -12.15
C GLY A 104 4.68 3.96 -13.57
N ALA A 105 3.48 3.64 -14.06
CA ALA A 105 2.99 4.04 -15.37
C ALA A 105 2.88 5.57 -15.50
N LEU A 106 2.30 6.23 -14.50
CA LEU A 106 2.17 7.69 -14.46
C LEU A 106 3.52 8.39 -14.52
N TYR A 107 4.52 7.83 -13.81
CA TYR A 107 5.89 8.37 -13.87
C TYR A 107 6.51 8.21 -15.25
N ILE A 108 6.40 7.04 -15.88
CA ILE A 108 6.95 6.80 -17.20
C ILE A 108 6.28 7.69 -18.25
N ASP A 109 4.96 7.84 -18.18
CA ASP A 109 4.17 8.63 -19.13
C ASP A 109 4.44 10.14 -18.99
N SER A 110 4.42 10.67 -17.77
CA SER A 110 4.64 12.10 -17.51
C SER A 110 6.11 12.51 -17.59
N ASN A 111 7.03 11.59 -17.32
CA ASN A 111 8.45 11.84 -17.12
C ASN A 111 8.74 12.98 -16.11
N ASP A 112 7.83 13.21 -15.17
CA ASP A 112 7.90 14.27 -14.14
C ASP A 112 7.44 13.75 -12.77
N ILE A 113 8.39 13.65 -11.85
CA ILE A 113 8.13 13.19 -10.48
C ILE A 113 7.17 14.12 -9.72
N ASN A 114 7.12 15.41 -10.06
CA ASN A 114 6.25 16.36 -9.36
C ASN A 114 4.77 16.11 -9.69
N ILE A 115 4.46 15.67 -10.90
CA ILE A 115 3.09 15.27 -11.28
C ILE A 115 2.66 14.06 -10.45
N VAL A 116 3.54 13.07 -10.33
CA VAL A 116 3.29 11.86 -9.53
C VAL A 116 3.13 12.20 -8.06
N GLU A 117 4.03 13.03 -7.52
CA GLU A 117 3.98 13.50 -6.13
C GLU A 117 2.65 14.21 -5.84
N LEU A 118 2.27 15.16 -6.68
CA LEU A 118 1.02 15.90 -6.53
C LEU A 118 -0.20 14.97 -6.53
N TRP A 119 -0.22 14.00 -7.44
CA TRP A 119 -1.30 13.03 -7.53
C TRP A 119 -1.39 12.15 -6.27
N ILE A 120 -0.26 11.60 -5.80
CA ILE A 120 -0.21 10.76 -4.60
C ILE A 120 -0.64 11.55 -3.36
N ILE A 121 -0.09 12.75 -3.16
CA ILE A 121 -0.39 13.57 -1.98
C ILE A 121 -1.88 13.97 -1.96
N ASN A 122 -2.46 14.34 -3.09
CA ASN A 122 -3.89 14.66 -3.17
C ASN A 122 -4.78 13.46 -2.75
N ILE A 123 -4.42 12.24 -3.12
CA ILE A 123 -5.16 11.03 -2.72
C ILE A 123 -5.02 10.80 -1.22
N ILE A 124 -3.80 10.88 -0.70
CA ILE A 124 -3.51 10.64 0.71
C ILE A 124 -4.24 11.66 1.58
N GLU A 125 -4.13 12.96 1.28
CA GLU A 125 -4.80 14.02 2.03
C GLU A 125 -6.33 13.90 1.97
N LYS A 126 -6.87 13.40 0.87
CA LYS A 126 -8.32 13.23 0.71
C LYS A 126 -8.89 12.07 1.50
N TYR A 127 -8.16 10.95 1.60
CA TYR A 127 -8.72 9.69 2.09
C TYR A 127 -8.10 9.19 3.39
N ILE A 128 -6.99 9.75 3.86
CA ILE A 128 -6.34 9.34 5.10
C ILE A 128 -6.54 10.42 6.17
N ASP A 129 -7.17 10.02 7.29
CA ASP A 129 -7.15 10.81 8.51
C ASP A 129 -5.84 10.56 9.26
N PHE A 130 -4.94 11.53 9.22
CA PHE A 130 -3.62 11.43 9.87
C PHE A 130 -3.72 11.40 11.40
N VAL A 131 -4.74 12.02 12.00
CA VAL A 131 -4.93 11.97 13.45
C VAL A 131 -5.28 10.54 13.86
N ASP A 132 -6.24 9.94 13.17
CA ASP A 132 -6.62 8.54 13.38
C ASP A 132 -5.44 7.58 13.12
N LEU A 133 -4.67 7.84 12.05
CA LEU A 133 -3.50 7.03 11.69
C LEU A 133 -2.40 7.10 12.77
N ILE A 134 -2.16 8.26 13.38
CA ILE A 134 -1.19 8.45 14.46
C ILE A 134 -1.69 7.74 15.73
N MET A 135 -2.96 7.92 16.08
CA MET A 135 -3.55 7.40 17.32
C MET A 135 -3.70 5.88 17.33
N LYS A 136 -3.89 5.26 16.16
CA LYS A 136 -3.96 3.79 16.04
C LYS A 136 -2.59 3.15 16.23
N ASN A 137 -2.33 2.67 17.43
CA ASN A 137 -1.17 1.82 17.68
C ASN A 137 -1.49 0.38 17.25
N THR A 138 -1.09 0.01 16.05
CA THR A 138 -1.34 -1.33 15.48
C THR A 138 -0.36 -2.40 15.95
N ASN A 139 0.73 -2.01 16.60
CA ASN A 139 1.74 -2.93 17.10
C ASN A 139 1.80 -2.90 18.63
N TYR A 140 0.84 -3.57 19.26
CA TYR A 140 0.77 -3.68 20.73
C TYR A 140 1.96 -4.46 21.32
N LYS A 141 2.56 -5.37 20.55
CA LYS A 141 3.75 -6.11 20.99
C LYS A 141 4.95 -5.19 21.14
N ASP A 142 5.21 -4.34 20.16
CA ASP A 142 6.32 -3.37 20.23
C ASP A 142 6.06 -2.31 21.30
N ALA A 143 4.81 -1.87 21.45
CA ALA A 143 4.43 -0.95 22.52
C ALA A 143 4.70 -1.55 23.89
N LEU A 144 4.38 -2.83 24.09
CA LEU A 144 4.67 -3.54 25.33
C LEU A 144 6.18 -3.72 25.55
N ILE A 145 6.92 -4.11 24.52
CA ILE A 145 8.39 -4.23 24.61
C ILE A 145 9.01 -2.88 25.01
N THR A 146 8.65 -1.81 24.32
CA THR A 146 9.17 -0.46 24.59
C THR A 146 8.80 -0.01 26.02
N TYR A 147 7.58 -0.27 26.47
CA TYR A 147 7.15 0.04 27.84
C TYR A 147 7.98 -0.72 28.89
N MET A 148 8.17 -2.02 28.68
CA MET A 148 8.94 -2.87 29.59
C MET A 148 10.41 -2.45 29.65
N GLN A 149 11.04 -2.18 28.50
CA GLN A 149 12.42 -1.70 28.41
C GLN A 149 12.60 -0.36 29.13
N ASN A 150 11.69 0.60 28.90
CA ASN A 150 11.77 1.92 29.51
C ASN A 150 11.50 1.90 31.03
N ARG A 151 10.59 1.07 31.48
CA ARG A 151 10.13 1.05 32.88
C ARG A 151 10.93 0.09 33.76
N TYR A 152 11.31 -1.05 33.20
CA TYR A 152 11.91 -2.16 33.95
C TYR A 152 13.29 -2.54 33.48
N GLN A 153 13.79 -1.93 32.39
CA GLN A 153 15.08 -2.26 31.74
C GLN A 153 15.19 -3.75 31.35
N ASP A 154 14.04 -4.38 31.07
CA ASP A 154 13.93 -5.78 30.72
C ASP A 154 13.07 -5.96 29.46
N THR A 155 13.28 -7.09 28.76
CA THR A 155 12.55 -7.41 27.53
C THR A 155 11.55 -8.54 27.81
N PRO A 156 10.23 -8.34 27.57
CA PRO A 156 9.23 -9.37 27.84
C PRO A 156 9.46 -10.60 26.96
N LYS A 157 9.33 -11.79 27.57
CA LYS A 157 9.34 -13.07 26.87
C LYS A 157 7.89 -13.46 26.54
N PHE A 158 7.65 -13.81 25.28
CA PHE A 158 6.33 -14.24 24.81
C PHE A 158 6.28 -15.75 24.69
N PHE A 159 5.22 -16.36 25.21
CA PHE A 159 5.00 -17.80 25.16
C PHE A 159 3.63 -18.06 24.53
N GLU A 160 3.53 -18.97 23.58
CA GLU A 160 2.24 -19.49 23.11
C GLU A 160 1.64 -20.40 24.18
N THR A 161 0.49 -20.03 24.71
CA THR A 161 -0.15 -20.76 25.80
C THR A 161 -1.26 -21.71 25.35
N ASN A 162 -1.96 -21.44 24.24
CA ASN A 162 -2.92 -22.37 23.62
C ASN A 162 -3.30 -21.87 22.22
N VAL A 163 -3.27 -22.74 21.21
CA VAL A 163 -3.90 -22.52 19.91
C VAL A 163 -5.24 -23.25 19.91
N SER A 164 -6.35 -22.54 20.16
CA SER A 164 -7.68 -23.10 19.91
C SER A 164 -7.94 -23.08 18.41
N HIS A 165 -7.82 -24.22 17.75
CA HIS A 165 -8.38 -24.41 16.44
C HIS A 165 -9.91 -24.48 16.58
N ASN A 166 -10.60 -23.38 16.32
CA ASN A 166 -12.03 -23.45 16.03
C ASN A 166 -12.18 -24.01 14.62
N ASN A 167 -12.71 -25.23 14.54
CA ASN A 167 -13.18 -25.85 13.29
C ASN A 167 -14.39 -25.13 12.73
#